data_0f06a9109f8ea0b1fd3c9c7b5005bc01
#
_entry.id   0f06a9109f8ea0b1fd3c9c7b5005bc01
#
_cell.length_a   1.000
_cell.length_b   1.000
_cell.length_c   1.000
_cell.angle_alpha   90.00
_cell.angle_beta   90.00
_cell.angle_gamma   90.00
#
_symmetry.space_group_name_H-M   'P 1'
#
loop_
_entity.id
_entity.type
_entity.pdbx_description
1 polymer ?
#
loop_
_entity_poly.entity_id
_entity_poly.type
_entity_poly.pdbx_seq_one_letter_code
_entity_poly.pdbx_strand_id
1 'polypeptide(L)'
;ELGFIGLGEMGAPMATRLAQRFRVKAYSRSTRTPPPSSPSELQIVDSPAELAGVSALFLCLPDADAVNEVLFGRDNLASTLPSTTIVVDTGTSDHTQTLTLAEKLGDLGITFIDAPVSGMRARAEDGSLTIMCGGNTEAFERVRPALAAMASSVIHMGPVGSGQLTKLVNQLLFDINAAALAEILPFAVKLGLNPTKVAAVVNGGTGRSYASEFFAPRILKGHFSDGYPMAAAYKDLVSAAEIASRRTVPLPVLSAAMATYQQALLAGHGDKDKGGMIRVFEDMLNVSFRARDGELT
;
A
#
# COMPACT_ATOMS: atom_id res chain seq x y z
N GLU A 1 1.74 24.33 10.39
CA GLU A 1 2.56 23.89 9.26
C GLU A 1 2.88 22.41 9.42
N LEU A 2 2.77 21.62 8.33
CA LEU A 2 2.99 20.18 8.31
C LEU A 2 4.20 19.86 7.44
N GLY A 3 4.91 18.77 7.78
CA GLY A 3 5.97 18.20 6.98
C GLY A 3 5.50 16.97 6.21
N PHE A 4 6.04 16.74 5.01
CA PHE A 4 5.79 15.55 4.23
C PHE A 4 7.08 15.06 3.57
N ILE A 5 7.44 13.79 3.76
CA ILE A 5 8.62 13.19 3.14
C ILE A 5 8.22 12.00 2.27
N GLY A 6 8.69 12.03 1.02
CA GLY A 6 8.42 11.00 0.04
C GLY A 6 7.32 11.38 -0.94
N LEU A 7 7.73 11.92 -2.12
CA LEU A 7 6.83 12.36 -3.20
C LEU A 7 6.85 11.36 -4.37
N GLY A 8 6.78 10.07 -4.05
CA GLY A 8 6.60 9.01 -5.03
C GLY A 8 5.16 8.91 -5.53
N GLU A 9 4.81 7.77 -6.11
CA GLU A 9 3.51 7.51 -6.73
C GLU A 9 2.32 7.76 -5.79
N MET A 10 2.44 7.36 -4.51
CA MET A 10 1.41 7.58 -3.49
C MET A 10 1.58 8.91 -2.76
N GLY A 11 2.81 9.29 -2.41
CA GLY A 11 3.06 10.44 -1.57
C GLY A 11 2.80 11.78 -2.27
N ALA A 12 3.06 11.91 -3.56
CA ALA A 12 2.83 13.14 -4.30
C ALA A 12 1.33 13.55 -4.31
N PRO A 13 0.38 12.69 -4.68
CA PRO A 13 -1.04 13.04 -4.58
C PRO A 13 -1.50 13.25 -3.14
N MET A 14 -1.00 12.49 -2.17
CA MET A 14 -1.32 12.68 -0.74
C MET A 14 -0.86 14.05 -0.24
N ALA A 15 0.39 14.45 -0.52
CA ALA A 15 0.91 15.77 -0.16
C ALA A 15 0.11 16.91 -0.83
N THR A 16 -0.29 16.72 -2.09
CA THR A 16 -1.13 17.67 -2.83
C THR A 16 -2.50 17.82 -2.17
N ARG A 17 -3.14 16.73 -1.76
CA ARG A 17 -4.42 16.76 -1.01
C ARG A 17 -4.29 17.45 0.34
N LEU A 18 -3.22 17.13 1.07
CA LEU A 18 -2.94 17.75 2.36
C LEU A 18 -2.76 19.28 2.22
N ALA A 19 -2.07 19.71 1.16
CA ALA A 19 -1.83 21.13 0.88
C ALA A 19 -3.08 21.92 0.48
N GLN A 20 -4.20 21.26 0.12
CA GLN A 20 -5.48 21.93 -0.09
C GLN A 20 -6.08 22.52 1.19
N ARG A 21 -5.63 22.06 2.37
CA ARG A 21 -6.18 22.47 3.67
C ARG A 21 -5.13 23.00 4.66
N PHE A 22 -3.85 22.71 4.42
CA PHE A 22 -2.75 23.02 5.33
C PHE A 22 -1.55 23.56 4.57
N ARG A 23 -0.71 24.35 5.23
CA ARG A 23 0.64 24.66 4.74
C ARG A 23 1.52 23.45 4.90
N VAL A 24 2.11 22.97 3.80
CA VAL A 24 2.91 21.74 3.75
C VAL A 24 4.29 22.05 3.20
N LYS A 25 5.32 21.74 3.97
CA LYS A 25 6.70 21.62 3.49
C LYS A 25 6.96 20.17 3.11
N ALA A 26 7.39 19.92 1.89
CA ALA A 26 7.63 18.57 1.44
C ALA A 26 9.06 18.37 0.94
N TYR A 27 9.63 17.21 1.28
CA TYR A 27 10.95 16.81 0.84
C TYR A 27 10.90 15.48 0.07
N SER A 28 11.71 15.40 -0.98
CA SER A 28 11.94 14.15 -1.72
C SER A 28 13.36 14.15 -2.30
N ARG A 29 14.04 13.02 -2.27
CA ARG A 29 15.38 12.87 -2.86
C ARG A 29 15.40 13.10 -4.37
N SER A 30 14.35 12.70 -5.07
CA SER A 30 14.26 12.73 -6.55
C SER A 30 13.37 13.83 -7.09
N THR A 31 12.41 14.36 -6.33
CA THR A 31 11.44 15.34 -6.80
C THR A 31 11.80 16.71 -6.22
N ARG A 32 12.10 17.68 -7.10
CA ARG A 32 12.51 19.04 -6.73
C ARG A 32 11.46 20.11 -7.06
N THR A 33 10.40 19.73 -7.74
CA THR A 33 9.30 20.63 -8.11
C THR A 33 7.98 20.03 -7.66
N PRO A 34 7.01 20.85 -7.21
CA PRO A 34 5.68 20.36 -6.90
C PRO A 34 5.04 19.66 -8.11
N PRO A 35 4.18 18.66 -7.88
CA PRO A 35 3.36 18.08 -8.94
C PRO A 35 2.58 19.18 -9.70
N PRO A 36 2.32 19.00 -11.00
CA PRO A 36 1.47 19.93 -11.75
C PRO A 36 0.13 20.17 -11.04
N SER A 37 -0.33 21.42 -11.02
CA SER A 37 -1.59 21.84 -10.35
C SER A 37 -1.60 21.70 -8.83
N SER A 38 -0.43 21.60 -8.17
CA SER A 38 -0.35 21.64 -6.71
C SER A 38 -0.77 23.02 -6.17
N PRO A 39 -1.44 23.05 -4.99
CA PRO A 39 -1.73 24.31 -4.30
C PRO A 39 -0.45 25.08 -3.94
N SER A 40 -0.56 26.40 -3.82
CA SER A 40 0.54 27.28 -3.39
C SER A 40 1.05 26.96 -1.99
N GLU A 41 0.25 26.32 -1.19
CA GLU A 41 0.54 25.85 0.16
C GLU A 41 1.50 24.65 0.21
N LEU A 42 1.78 23.99 -0.93
CA LEU A 42 2.79 22.94 -1.05
C LEU A 42 4.14 23.52 -1.44
N GLN A 43 5.04 23.64 -0.51
CA GLN A 43 6.41 24.09 -0.72
C GLN A 43 7.36 22.88 -0.73
N ILE A 44 8.15 22.73 -1.80
CA ILE A 44 9.24 21.74 -1.82
C ILE A 44 10.47 22.39 -1.18
N VAL A 45 11.07 21.67 -0.25
CA VAL A 45 12.29 22.09 0.45
C VAL A 45 13.50 21.30 -0.04
N ASP A 46 14.69 21.88 0.11
CA ASP A 46 15.93 21.30 -0.42
C ASP A 46 16.55 20.24 0.52
N SER A 47 16.23 20.32 1.81
CA SER A 47 16.76 19.39 2.81
C SER A 47 15.73 18.97 3.85
N PRO A 48 15.86 17.77 4.45
CA PRO A 48 15.01 17.36 5.58
C PRO A 48 15.10 18.30 6.79
N ALA A 49 16.23 18.98 6.99
CA ALA A 49 16.43 19.88 8.14
C ALA A 49 15.43 21.06 8.13
N GLU A 50 14.92 21.49 6.99
CA GLU A 50 13.91 22.53 6.88
C GLU A 50 12.53 22.12 7.43
N LEU A 51 12.37 20.85 7.77
CA LEU A 51 11.16 20.28 8.39
C LEU A 51 11.22 20.32 9.93
N ALA A 52 12.29 20.80 10.54
CA ALA A 52 12.49 20.78 11.99
C ALA A 52 11.40 21.51 12.81
N GLY A 53 10.66 22.45 12.21
CA GLY A 53 9.63 23.25 12.92
C GLY A 53 8.19 22.79 12.71
N VAL A 54 7.94 21.66 12.07
CA VAL A 54 6.58 21.22 11.76
C VAL A 54 5.87 20.60 12.96
N SER A 55 4.54 20.78 13.02
CA SER A 55 3.72 20.21 14.11
C SER A 55 3.42 18.72 13.93
N ALA A 56 3.40 18.25 12.69
CA ALA A 56 3.35 16.83 12.35
C ALA A 56 4.17 16.57 11.09
N LEU A 57 4.87 15.43 11.05
CA LEU A 57 5.70 14.98 9.95
C LEU A 57 5.11 13.69 9.37
N PHE A 58 4.62 13.77 8.15
CA PHE A 58 4.09 12.63 7.40
C PHE A 58 5.21 12.00 6.56
N LEU A 59 5.31 10.67 6.63
CA LEU A 59 6.24 9.89 5.85
C LEU A 59 5.46 9.00 4.89
N CYS A 60 5.88 8.95 3.62
CA CYS A 60 5.35 8.03 2.62
C CYS A 60 6.53 7.41 1.86
N LEU A 61 7.19 6.47 2.50
CA LEU A 61 8.44 5.86 2.08
C LEU A 61 8.24 4.37 1.76
N PRO A 62 9.15 3.74 1.01
CA PRO A 62 8.95 2.36 0.53
C PRO A 62 8.90 1.31 1.63
N ASP A 63 9.67 1.50 2.71
CA ASP A 63 9.83 0.53 3.79
C ASP A 63 10.37 1.20 5.07
N ALA A 64 10.45 0.42 6.16
CA ALA A 64 10.96 0.88 7.44
C ALA A 64 12.46 1.25 7.41
N ASP A 65 13.25 0.65 6.54
CA ASP A 65 14.67 0.99 6.39
C ASP A 65 14.82 2.40 5.83
N ALA A 66 14.02 2.78 4.83
CA ALA A 66 13.98 4.13 4.30
C ALA A 66 13.49 5.15 5.35
N VAL A 67 12.52 4.78 6.19
CA VAL A 67 12.05 5.61 7.31
C VAL A 67 13.18 5.79 8.34
N ASN A 68 13.85 4.70 8.73
CA ASN A 68 14.96 4.73 9.68
C ASN A 68 16.13 5.58 9.15
N GLU A 69 16.48 5.46 7.86
CA GLU A 69 17.54 6.26 7.25
C GLU A 69 17.23 7.76 7.28
N VAL A 70 15.99 8.15 6.96
CA VAL A 70 15.58 9.56 6.98
C VAL A 70 15.57 10.13 8.40
N LEU A 71 15.08 9.37 9.38
CA LEU A 71 14.94 9.84 10.75
C LEU A 71 16.25 9.78 11.54
N PHE A 72 17.02 8.70 11.40
CA PHE A 72 18.17 8.40 12.25
C PHE A 72 19.48 8.20 11.48
N GLY A 73 19.46 8.27 10.14
CA GLY A 73 20.64 8.16 9.29
C GLY A 73 21.49 9.42 9.29
N ARG A 74 22.09 9.73 8.15
CA ARG A 74 23.08 10.81 8.02
C ARG A 74 22.58 12.18 8.48
N ASP A 75 21.34 12.54 8.13
CA ASP A 75 20.78 13.86 8.43
C ASP A 75 20.18 13.92 9.83
N ASN A 76 19.97 12.77 10.47
CA ASN A 76 19.45 12.60 11.84
C ASN A 76 18.28 13.56 12.17
N LEU A 77 17.27 13.57 11.27
CA LEU A 77 16.14 14.50 11.36
C LEU A 77 15.43 14.39 12.71
N ALA A 78 15.30 13.18 13.28
CA ALA A 78 14.61 12.96 14.53
C ALA A 78 15.19 13.80 15.69
N SER A 79 16.52 14.02 15.73
CA SER A 79 17.16 14.83 16.76
C SER A 79 16.86 16.33 16.64
N THR A 80 16.35 16.78 15.52
CA THR A 80 16.02 18.20 15.26
C THR A 80 14.53 18.50 15.41
N LEU A 81 13.68 17.46 15.51
CA LEU A 81 12.24 17.63 15.68
C LEU A 81 11.92 17.99 17.15
N PRO A 82 11.04 18.96 17.38
CA PRO A 82 10.48 19.21 18.71
C PRO A 82 9.77 17.97 19.27
N SER A 83 9.82 17.74 20.58
CA SER A 83 9.07 16.65 21.24
C SER A 83 7.55 16.78 21.08
N THR A 84 7.06 17.96 20.71
CA THR A 84 5.64 18.21 20.39
C THR A 84 5.24 17.74 18.99
N THR A 85 6.21 17.42 18.13
CA THR A 85 5.95 16.91 16.77
C THR A 85 5.40 15.49 16.84
N ILE A 86 4.42 15.20 16.00
CA ILE A 86 3.92 13.83 15.78
C ILE A 86 4.46 13.33 14.46
N VAL A 87 5.19 12.21 14.49
CA VAL A 87 5.64 11.51 13.26
C VAL A 87 4.56 10.51 12.85
N VAL A 88 4.10 10.60 11.60
CA VAL A 88 3.03 9.78 11.03
C VAL A 88 3.59 9.02 9.83
N ASP A 89 3.78 7.71 9.95
CA ASP A 89 4.22 6.86 8.84
C ASP A 89 3.01 6.32 8.07
N THR A 90 2.85 6.78 6.83
CA THR A 90 1.79 6.33 5.92
C THR A 90 2.27 5.22 4.97
N GLY A 91 3.53 4.81 5.08
CA GLY A 91 4.11 3.68 4.35
C GLY A 91 3.62 2.33 4.87
N THR A 92 3.90 1.28 4.10
CA THR A 92 3.68 -0.10 4.55
C THR A 92 5.01 -0.67 5.03
N SER A 93 5.08 -0.97 6.31
CA SER A 93 6.30 -1.42 7.00
C SER A 93 6.04 -2.70 7.78
N ASP A 94 7.09 -3.48 8.04
CA ASP A 94 7.01 -4.63 8.94
C ASP A 94 6.61 -4.19 10.35
N HIS A 95 5.75 -4.98 11.00
CA HIS A 95 5.22 -4.66 12.32
C HIS A 95 6.32 -4.55 13.38
N THR A 96 7.33 -5.44 13.37
CA THR A 96 8.41 -5.43 14.36
C THR A 96 9.30 -4.20 14.19
N GLN A 97 9.62 -3.85 12.94
CA GLN A 97 10.37 -2.64 12.62
C GLN A 97 9.60 -1.37 13.00
N THR A 98 8.27 -1.37 12.80
CA THR A 98 7.39 -0.27 13.23
C THR A 98 7.45 -0.04 14.74
N LEU A 99 7.40 -1.12 15.55
CA LEU A 99 7.53 -1.02 17.00
C LEU A 99 8.91 -0.50 17.43
N THR A 100 9.97 -1.00 16.81
CA THR A 100 11.34 -0.54 17.08
C THR A 100 11.52 0.94 16.74
N LEU A 101 10.91 1.40 15.64
CA LEU A 101 10.94 2.80 15.23
C LEU A 101 10.21 3.71 16.25
N ALA A 102 9.04 3.25 16.68
CA ALA A 102 8.26 3.97 17.70
C ALA A 102 9.00 4.08 19.06
N GLU A 103 9.69 3.03 19.47
CA GLU A 103 10.53 3.03 20.68
C GLU A 103 11.67 4.06 20.56
N LYS A 104 12.45 4.03 19.46
CA LYS A 104 13.51 5.00 19.21
C LYS A 104 13.02 6.46 19.22
N LEU A 105 11.86 6.73 18.63
CA LEU A 105 11.26 8.08 18.66
C LEU A 105 10.78 8.43 20.07
N GLY A 106 10.21 7.47 20.80
CA GLY A 106 9.78 7.62 22.18
C GLY A 106 10.93 7.99 23.13
N ASP A 107 12.14 7.45 22.94
CA ASP A 107 13.35 7.80 23.67
C ASP A 107 13.74 9.29 23.49
N LEU A 108 13.34 9.90 22.36
CA LEU A 108 13.50 11.32 22.07
C LEU A 108 12.28 12.15 22.49
N GLY A 109 11.27 11.54 23.11
CA GLY A 109 10.02 12.19 23.49
C GLY A 109 9.08 12.50 22.31
N ILE A 110 9.34 11.95 21.13
CA ILE A 110 8.55 12.18 19.91
C ILE A 110 7.46 11.11 19.80
N THR A 111 6.24 11.55 19.59
CA THR A 111 5.09 10.65 19.40
C THR A 111 5.06 10.10 17.97
N PHE A 112 4.83 8.80 17.86
CA PHE A 112 4.73 8.10 16.58
C PHE A 112 3.34 7.51 16.35
N ILE A 113 2.87 7.59 15.10
CA ILE A 113 1.63 6.97 14.58
C ILE A 113 1.98 6.19 13.32
N ASP A 114 1.66 4.91 13.29
CA ASP A 114 1.62 4.15 12.04
C ASP A 114 0.25 4.32 11.38
N ALA A 115 0.24 4.75 10.14
CA ALA A 115 -0.99 5.13 9.42
C ALA A 115 -1.00 4.63 7.97
N PRO A 116 -0.73 3.34 7.72
CA PRO A 116 -0.70 2.81 6.36
C PRO A 116 -2.03 3.01 5.63
N VAL A 117 -1.92 3.15 4.31
CA VAL A 117 -3.06 3.50 3.45
C VAL A 117 -3.50 2.36 2.55
N SER A 118 -4.76 2.38 2.14
CA SER A 118 -5.33 1.49 1.13
C SER A 118 -6.18 2.28 0.14
N GLY A 119 -6.10 1.93 -1.17
CA GLY A 119 -6.89 2.57 -2.23
C GLY A 119 -6.12 2.83 -3.53
N MET A 120 -4.82 2.56 -3.55
CA MET A 120 -3.95 2.80 -4.71
C MET A 120 -3.91 4.29 -5.11
N ARG A 121 -3.20 4.61 -6.19
CA ARG A 121 -2.96 5.98 -6.67
C ARG A 121 -4.25 6.76 -6.95
N ALA A 122 -5.23 6.14 -7.60
CA ALA A 122 -6.47 6.82 -7.94
C ALA A 122 -7.19 7.39 -6.71
N ARG A 123 -7.24 6.62 -5.60
CA ARG A 123 -7.84 7.10 -4.35
C ARG A 123 -6.95 8.09 -3.59
N ALA A 124 -5.65 8.07 -3.80
CA ALA A 124 -4.77 9.12 -3.28
C ALA A 124 -5.01 10.44 -4.00
N GLU A 125 -5.24 10.39 -5.33
CA GLU A 125 -5.53 11.55 -6.17
C GLU A 125 -6.89 12.19 -5.87
N ASP A 126 -7.92 11.41 -5.59
CA ASP A 126 -9.27 11.93 -5.29
C ASP A 126 -9.51 12.17 -3.79
N GLY A 127 -8.58 11.79 -2.91
CA GLY A 127 -8.69 11.97 -1.46
C GLY A 127 -9.63 10.96 -0.78
N SER A 128 -9.87 9.81 -1.40
CA SER A 128 -10.78 8.77 -0.89
C SER A 128 -10.06 7.53 -0.31
N LEU A 129 -8.82 7.68 0.12
CA LEU A 129 -8.07 6.60 0.78
C LEU A 129 -8.80 6.07 2.03
N THR A 130 -8.47 4.84 2.40
CA THR A 130 -8.71 4.32 3.74
C THR A 130 -7.39 4.32 4.50
N ILE A 131 -7.34 4.96 5.67
CA ILE A 131 -6.15 5.03 6.53
C ILE A 131 -6.42 4.26 7.82
N MET A 132 -5.52 3.36 8.16
CA MET A 132 -5.57 2.52 9.36
C MET A 132 -4.51 3.00 10.34
N CYS A 133 -4.91 3.63 11.46
CA CYS A 133 -3.98 4.29 12.37
C CYS A 133 -3.75 3.47 13.63
N GLY A 134 -2.49 3.22 13.96
CA GLY A 134 -2.06 2.71 15.25
C GLY A 134 -1.28 3.77 16.02
N GLY A 135 -1.57 3.94 17.32
CA GLY A 135 -0.87 4.89 18.17
C GLY A 135 -1.70 5.43 19.32
N ASN A 136 -1.14 6.40 20.02
CA ASN A 136 -1.83 7.07 21.13
C ASN A 136 -3.08 7.80 20.62
N THR A 137 -4.21 7.66 21.31
CA THR A 137 -5.52 8.23 20.93
C THR A 137 -5.49 9.75 20.86
N GLU A 138 -4.83 10.43 21.80
CA GLU A 138 -4.74 11.89 21.80
C GLU A 138 -3.93 12.40 20.61
N ALA A 139 -2.81 11.75 20.32
CA ALA A 139 -1.99 12.08 19.15
C ALA A 139 -2.76 11.80 17.84
N PHE A 140 -3.50 10.70 17.76
CA PHE A 140 -4.37 10.39 16.64
C PHE A 140 -5.40 11.51 16.41
N GLU A 141 -6.10 11.97 17.45
CA GLU A 141 -7.11 13.03 17.30
C GLU A 141 -6.47 14.36 16.83
N ARG A 142 -5.24 14.66 17.22
CA ARG A 142 -4.51 15.85 16.76
C ARG A 142 -4.17 15.80 15.27
N VAL A 143 -3.83 14.61 14.72
CA VAL A 143 -3.48 14.45 13.29
C VAL A 143 -4.67 14.05 12.42
N ARG A 144 -5.79 13.62 13.01
CA ARG A 144 -6.99 13.18 12.28
C ARG A 144 -7.52 14.20 11.25
N PRO A 145 -7.53 15.53 11.50
CA PRO A 145 -7.95 16.49 10.48
C PRO A 145 -7.03 16.52 9.24
N ALA A 146 -5.72 16.29 9.43
CA ALA A 146 -4.76 16.18 8.34
C ALA A 146 -4.93 14.86 7.56
N LEU A 147 -5.12 13.74 8.26
CA LEU A 147 -5.41 12.45 7.64
C LEU A 147 -6.71 12.50 6.82
N ALA A 148 -7.75 13.15 7.34
CA ALA A 148 -9.03 13.33 6.65
C ALA A 148 -8.98 14.25 5.42
N ALA A 149 -7.89 14.97 5.19
CA ALA A 149 -7.67 15.69 3.93
C ALA A 149 -7.27 14.75 2.77
N MET A 150 -6.74 13.56 3.10
CA MET A 150 -6.23 12.58 2.14
C MET A 150 -7.12 11.34 2.01
N ALA A 151 -8.13 11.20 2.86
CA ALA A 151 -8.90 9.96 3.00
C ALA A 151 -10.38 10.22 3.27
N SER A 152 -11.23 9.34 2.75
CA SER A 152 -12.65 9.28 3.10
C SER A 152 -12.93 8.45 4.38
N SER A 153 -11.98 7.61 4.77
CA SER A 153 -12.10 6.76 5.97
C SER A 153 -10.77 6.76 6.74
N VAL A 154 -10.80 7.22 7.98
CA VAL A 154 -9.66 7.25 8.89
C VAL A 154 -10.06 6.52 10.17
N ILE A 155 -9.41 5.39 10.45
CA ILE A 155 -9.83 4.49 11.52
C ILE A 155 -8.67 4.30 12.51
N HIS A 156 -8.93 4.58 13.79
CA HIS A 156 -8.00 4.26 14.88
C HIS A 156 -8.13 2.79 15.26
N MET A 157 -7.07 2.03 15.04
CA MET A 157 -7.06 0.57 15.17
C MET A 157 -6.56 0.08 16.54
N GLY A 158 -5.99 0.98 17.35
CA GLY A 158 -5.43 0.63 18.66
C GLY A 158 -4.02 1.18 18.87
N PRO A 159 -3.18 0.53 19.71
CA PRO A 159 -1.82 0.98 19.97
C PRO A 159 -0.95 0.95 18.71
N VAL A 160 0.27 1.52 18.81
CA VAL A 160 1.27 1.50 17.75
C VAL A 160 1.45 0.10 17.16
N GLY A 161 1.55 0.00 15.85
CA GLY A 161 1.63 -1.24 15.08
C GLY A 161 0.28 -1.83 14.67
N SER A 162 -0.84 -1.38 15.27
CA SER A 162 -2.18 -1.88 14.91
C SER A 162 -2.59 -1.49 13.49
N GLY A 163 -2.14 -0.35 12.99
CA GLY A 163 -2.35 0.08 11.61
C GLY A 163 -1.66 -0.88 10.64
N GLN A 164 -0.37 -1.17 10.86
CA GLN A 164 0.39 -2.09 10.01
C GLN A 164 -0.16 -3.52 10.05
N LEU A 165 -0.56 -4.03 11.21
CA LEU A 165 -1.22 -5.35 11.30
C LEU A 165 -2.54 -5.37 10.53
N THR A 166 -3.33 -4.29 10.62
CA THR A 166 -4.59 -4.18 9.85
C THR A 166 -4.31 -4.10 8.35
N LYS A 167 -3.29 -3.35 7.96
CA LYS A 167 -2.83 -3.28 6.56
C LYS A 167 -2.42 -4.67 6.06
N LEU A 168 -1.66 -5.42 6.85
CA LEU A 168 -1.28 -6.79 6.52
C LEU A 168 -2.50 -7.68 6.28
N VAL A 169 -3.48 -7.68 7.19
CA VAL A 169 -4.73 -8.46 7.02
C VAL A 169 -5.45 -8.07 5.71
N ASN A 170 -5.56 -6.77 5.42
CA ASN A 170 -6.17 -6.30 4.18
C ASN A 170 -5.41 -6.78 2.93
N GLN A 171 -4.06 -6.74 2.96
CA GLN A 171 -3.23 -7.22 1.86
C GLN A 171 -3.38 -8.73 1.65
N LEU A 172 -3.38 -9.52 2.73
CA LEU A 172 -3.55 -10.97 2.63
C LEU A 172 -4.85 -11.36 1.93
N LEU A 173 -5.97 -10.71 2.27
CA LEU A 173 -7.25 -10.97 1.61
C LEU A 173 -7.20 -10.59 0.12
N PHE A 174 -6.55 -9.47 -0.22
CA PHE A 174 -6.36 -9.08 -1.60
C PHE A 174 -5.49 -10.09 -2.37
N ASP A 175 -4.40 -10.54 -1.76
CA ASP A 175 -3.44 -11.47 -2.35
C ASP A 175 -4.01 -12.89 -2.53
N ILE A 176 -4.75 -13.37 -1.54
CA ILE A 176 -5.47 -14.65 -1.62
C ILE A 176 -6.53 -14.61 -2.74
N ASN A 177 -7.29 -13.52 -2.83
CA ASN A 177 -8.28 -13.37 -3.89
C ASN A 177 -7.62 -13.31 -5.28
N ALA A 178 -6.46 -12.66 -5.42
CA ALA A 178 -5.72 -12.63 -6.68
C ALA A 178 -5.21 -14.03 -7.08
N ALA A 179 -4.70 -14.81 -6.12
CA ALA A 179 -4.28 -16.20 -6.36
C ALA A 179 -5.46 -17.08 -6.78
N ALA A 180 -6.61 -16.95 -6.12
CA ALA A 180 -7.83 -17.69 -6.47
C ALA A 180 -8.31 -17.35 -7.89
N LEU A 181 -8.29 -16.07 -8.29
CA LEU A 181 -8.63 -15.66 -9.65
C LEU A 181 -7.69 -16.26 -10.70
N ALA A 182 -6.38 -16.29 -10.40
CA ALA A 182 -5.37 -16.83 -11.29
C ALA A 182 -5.60 -18.30 -11.63
N GLU A 183 -6.10 -19.08 -10.68
CA GLU A 183 -6.44 -20.50 -10.84
C GLU A 183 -7.79 -20.71 -11.53
N ILE A 184 -8.83 -20.01 -11.06
CA ILE A 184 -10.23 -20.29 -11.43
C ILE A 184 -10.60 -19.73 -12.81
N LEU A 185 -10.07 -18.57 -13.22
CA LEU A 185 -10.44 -17.98 -14.50
C LEU A 185 -9.98 -18.81 -15.71
N PRO A 186 -8.74 -19.35 -15.79
CA PRO A 186 -8.34 -20.27 -16.86
C PRO A 186 -9.14 -21.59 -16.85
N PHE A 187 -9.50 -22.10 -15.66
CA PHE A 187 -10.36 -23.27 -15.55
C PHE A 187 -11.72 -23.02 -16.20
N ALA A 188 -12.33 -21.85 -16.05
CA ALA A 188 -13.58 -21.51 -16.74
C ALA A 188 -13.43 -21.56 -18.27
N VAL A 189 -12.31 -21.11 -18.82
CA VAL A 189 -12.02 -21.25 -20.27
C VAL A 189 -11.87 -22.71 -20.67
N LYS A 190 -11.21 -23.53 -19.85
CA LYS A 190 -11.08 -24.98 -20.08
C LYS A 190 -12.43 -25.70 -20.15
N LEU A 191 -13.44 -25.18 -19.44
CA LEU A 191 -14.83 -25.62 -19.52
C LEU A 191 -15.59 -25.09 -20.75
N GLY A 192 -14.95 -24.31 -21.62
CA GLY A 192 -15.55 -23.75 -22.84
C GLY A 192 -16.32 -22.45 -22.61
N LEU A 193 -16.22 -21.82 -21.41
CA LEU A 193 -16.92 -20.59 -21.12
C LEU A 193 -16.22 -19.37 -21.75
N ASN A 194 -17.02 -18.35 -22.09
CA ASN A 194 -16.51 -17.10 -22.64
C ASN A 194 -15.87 -16.23 -21.54
N PRO A 195 -14.57 -15.82 -21.65
CA PRO A 195 -13.87 -15.07 -20.63
C PRO A 195 -14.54 -13.75 -20.25
N THR A 196 -15.03 -12.96 -21.22
CA THR A 196 -15.68 -11.67 -20.97
C THR A 196 -16.96 -11.83 -20.17
N LYS A 197 -17.77 -12.84 -20.51
CA LYS A 197 -19.01 -13.14 -19.78
C LYS A 197 -18.74 -13.66 -18.37
N VAL A 198 -17.70 -14.49 -18.21
CA VAL A 198 -17.27 -14.97 -16.88
C VAL A 198 -16.83 -13.79 -16.00
N ALA A 199 -15.98 -12.90 -16.52
CA ALA A 199 -15.55 -11.71 -15.79
C ALA A 199 -16.73 -10.82 -15.37
N ALA A 200 -17.71 -10.63 -16.26
CA ALA A 200 -18.93 -9.86 -15.96
C ALA A 200 -19.74 -10.50 -14.84
N VAL A 201 -19.94 -11.83 -14.88
CA VAL A 201 -20.66 -12.56 -13.82
C VAL A 201 -19.92 -12.51 -12.49
N VAL A 202 -18.60 -12.71 -12.48
CA VAL A 202 -17.79 -12.66 -11.25
C VAL A 202 -17.90 -11.26 -10.62
N ASN A 203 -17.74 -10.19 -11.41
CA ASN A 203 -17.80 -8.81 -10.91
C ASN A 203 -19.21 -8.32 -10.59
N GLY A 204 -20.24 -8.90 -11.19
CA GLY A 204 -21.66 -8.58 -10.90
C GLY A 204 -22.29 -9.46 -9.81
N GLY A 205 -21.62 -10.54 -9.40
CA GLY A 205 -22.13 -11.55 -8.48
C GLY A 205 -21.40 -11.62 -7.14
N THR A 206 -21.68 -12.68 -6.40
CA THR A 206 -21.12 -12.92 -5.06
C THR A 206 -19.62 -13.30 -5.06
N GLY A 207 -19.06 -13.65 -6.22
CA GLY A 207 -17.63 -13.88 -6.40
C GLY A 207 -16.80 -12.60 -6.49
N ARG A 208 -17.44 -11.43 -6.42
CA ARG A 208 -16.79 -10.13 -6.52
C ARG A 208 -15.81 -9.88 -5.37
N SER A 209 -14.64 -9.36 -5.73
CA SER A 209 -13.64 -8.84 -4.82
C SER A 209 -12.92 -7.66 -5.46
N TYR A 210 -12.21 -6.85 -4.67
CA TYR A 210 -11.36 -5.80 -5.25
C TYR A 210 -10.36 -6.37 -6.26
N ALA A 211 -9.83 -7.57 -5.99
CA ALA A 211 -8.93 -8.24 -6.92
C ALA A 211 -9.62 -8.56 -8.26
N SER A 212 -10.86 -9.06 -8.24
CA SER A 212 -11.59 -9.36 -9.48
C SER A 212 -11.95 -8.10 -10.27
N GLU A 213 -12.36 -7.03 -9.59
CA GLU A 213 -12.67 -5.74 -10.23
C GLU A 213 -11.42 -5.11 -10.85
N PHE A 214 -10.28 -5.23 -10.19
CA PHE A 214 -9.02 -4.66 -10.67
C PHE A 214 -8.36 -5.50 -11.76
N PHE A 215 -8.19 -6.82 -11.53
CA PHE A 215 -7.40 -7.66 -12.42
C PHE A 215 -8.18 -8.24 -13.60
N ALA A 216 -9.44 -8.68 -13.44
CA ALA A 216 -10.15 -9.36 -14.53
C ALA A 216 -10.26 -8.51 -15.81
N PRO A 217 -10.60 -7.21 -15.79
CA PRO A 217 -10.63 -6.38 -16.99
C PRO A 217 -9.25 -6.20 -17.65
N ARG A 218 -8.17 -6.20 -16.86
CA ARG A 218 -6.78 -6.09 -17.33
C ARG A 218 -6.29 -7.37 -17.93
N ILE A 219 -6.58 -8.49 -17.29
CA ILE A 219 -6.28 -9.84 -17.78
C ILE A 219 -6.96 -10.07 -19.13
N LEU A 220 -8.23 -9.68 -19.31
CA LEU A 220 -8.92 -9.77 -20.59
C LEU A 220 -8.20 -9.03 -21.72
N LYS A 221 -7.50 -7.94 -21.41
CA LYS A 221 -6.69 -7.15 -22.34
C LYS A 221 -5.24 -7.65 -22.47
N GLY A 222 -4.84 -8.67 -21.71
CA GLY A 222 -3.45 -9.14 -21.67
C GLY A 222 -2.49 -8.17 -20.98
N HIS A 223 -2.98 -7.30 -20.09
CA HIS A 223 -2.23 -6.25 -19.44
C HIS A 223 -1.91 -6.63 -17.99
N PHE A 224 -0.62 -6.56 -17.57
CA PHE A 224 -0.11 -7.11 -16.30
C PHE A 224 0.91 -6.19 -15.62
N SER A 225 0.80 -4.88 -15.81
CA SER A 225 1.79 -3.90 -15.32
C SER A 225 1.21 -2.72 -14.55
N ASP A 226 -0.08 -2.74 -14.23
CA ASP A 226 -0.75 -1.62 -13.56
C ASP A 226 -0.77 -1.74 -12.02
N GLY A 227 -0.43 -2.91 -11.51
CA GLY A 227 -0.44 -3.19 -10.09
C GLY A 227 0.97 -3.26 -9.47
N TYR A 228 0.99 -3.43 -8.15
CA TYR A 228 2.24 -3.65 -7.42
C TYR A 228 2.92 -4.96 -7.84
N PRO A 229 4.25 -4.96 -8.07
CA PRO A 229 4.97 -6.14 -8.54
C PRO A 229 4.78 -7.35 -7.63
N MET A 230 4.55 -8.51 -8.25
CA MET A 230 4.25 -9.76 -7.53
C MET A 230 5.38 -10.17 -6.57
N ALA A 231 6.64 -10.02 -6.98
CA ALA A 231 7.80 -10.32 -6.15
C ALA A 231 7.83 -9.47 -4.87
N ALA A 232 7.40 -8.22 -4.95
CA ALA A 232 7.33 -7.34 -3.79
C ALA A 232 6.13 -7.68 -2.89
N ALA A 233 4.98 -8.04 -3.48
CA ALA A 233 3.79 -8.48 -2.74
C ALA A 233 4.01 -9.80 -1.98
N TYR A 234 4.81 -10.70 -2.52
CA TYR A 234 5.11 -11.98 -1.89
C TYR A 234 5.76 -11.83 -0.50
N LYS A 235 6.46 -10.74 -0.24
CA LYS A 235 7.05 -10.45 1.08
C LYS A 235 5.98 -10.32 2.17
N ASP A 236 4.81 -9.77 1.84
CA ASP A 236 3.70 -9.62 2.79
C ASP A 236 3.16 -11.00 3.22
N LEU A 237 3.05 -11.95 2.27
CA LEU A 237 2.61 -13.31 2.56
C LEU A 237 3.63 -14.05 3.45
N VAL A 238 4.93 -13.87 3.18
CA VAL A 238 6.01 -14.46 3.99
C VAL A 238 5.96 -13.91 5.42
N SER A 239 5.87 -12.58 5.58
CA SER A 239 5.79 -11.93 6.90
C SER A 239 4.58 -12.46 7.69
N ALA A 240 3.42 -12.59 7.05
CA ALA A 240 2.24 -13.14 7.69
C ALA A 240 2.38 -14.61 8.10
N ALA A 241 3.00 -15.44 7.26
CA ALA A 241 3.25 -16.85 7.56
C ALA A 241 4.21 -17.00 8.75
N GLU A 242 5.22 -16.15 8.87
CA GLU A 242 6.13 -16.12 10.02
C GLU A 242 5.40 -15.71 11.31
N ILE A 243 4.59 -14.66 11.26
CA ILE A 243 3.79 -14.22 12.41
C ILE A 243 2.84 -15.34 12.87
N ALA A 244 2.16 -15.99 11.93
CA ALA A 244 1.23 -17.10 12.20
C ALA A 244 1.96 -18.29 12.80
N SER A 245 3.11 -18.67 12.25
CA SER A 245 3.95 -19.78 12.73
C SER A 245 4.41 -19.56 14.17
N ARG A 246 4.95 -18.38 14.49
CA ARG A 246 5.40 -18.01 15.85
C ARG A 246 4.26 -18.05 16.89
N ARG A 247 3.01 -17.88 16.45
CA ARG A 247 1.80 -17.90 17.29
C ARG A 247 1.02 -19.19 17.21
N THR A 248 1.53 -20.19 16.48
CA THR A 248 0.88 -21.50 16.26
C THR A 248 -0.55 -21.36 15.68
N VAL A 249 -0.75 -20.37 14.77
CA VAL A 249 -2.02 -20.14 14.09
C VAL A 249 -1.97 -20.76 12.70
N PRO A 250 -2.83 -21.77 12.38
CA PRO A 250 -2.87 -22.35 11.05
C PRO A 250 -3.59 -21.44 10.06
N LEU A 251 -2.93 -21.14 8.91
CA LEU A 251 -3.49 -20.36 7.80
C LEU A 251 -3.40 -21.15 6.48
N PRO A 252 -4.20 -22.23 6.30
CA PRO A 252 -4.08 -23.11 5.14
C PRO A 252 -4.36 -22.41 3.80
N VAL A 253 -5.30 -21.47 3.76
CA VAL A 253 -5.63 -20.68 2.55
C VAL A 253 -4.48 -19.75 2.17
N LEU A 254 -3.80 -19.13 3.15
CA LEU A 254 -2.58 -18.37 2.91
C LEU A 254 -1.49 -19.26 2.32
N SER A 255 -1.28 -20.46 2.87
CA SER A 255 -0.26 -21.39 2.38
C SER A 255 -0.52 -21.81 0.94
N ALA A 256 -1.77 -22.05 0.57
CA ALA A 256 -2.17 -22.35 -0.81
C ALA A 256 -1.90 -21.16 -1.75
N ALA A 257 -2.28 -19.95 -1.35
CA ALA A 257 -1.98 -18.74 -2.12
C ALA A 257 -0.48 -18.52 -2.30
N MET A 258 0.33 -18.72 -1.25
CA MET A 258 1.80 -18.65 -1.35
C MET A 258 2.36 -19.60 -2.39
N ALA A 259 1.84 -20.82 -2.48
CA ALA A 259 2.27 -21.78 -3.50
C ALA A 259 2.00 -21.27 -4.93
N THR A 260 0.85 -20.61 -5.16
CA THR A 260 0.52 -19.96 -6.45
C THR A 260 1.51 -18.85 -6.79
N TYR A 261 1.84 -17.99 -5.81
CA TYR A 261 2.87 -16.94 -6.00
C TYR A 261 4.23 -17.55 -6.32
N GLN A 262 4.66 -18.58 -5.58
CA GLN A 262 5.94 -19.26 -5.80
C GLN A 262 6.05 -19.83 -7.21
N GLN A 263 5.00 -20.47 -7.72
CA GLN A 263 4.95 -20.97 -9.09
C GLN A 263 5.14 -19.83 -10.10
N ALA A 264 4.45 -18.71 -9.92
CA ALA A 264 4.56 -17.57 -10.82
C ALA A 264 5.94 -16.89 -10.77
N LEU A 265 6.54 -16.81 -9.59
CA LEU A 265 7.90 -16.29 -9.41
C LEU A 265 8.93 -17.20 -10.08
N LEU A 266 8.83 -18.52 -9.91
CA LEU A 266 9.69 -19.52 -10.57
C LEU A 266 9.53 -19.50 -12.09
N ALA A 267 8.33 -19.19 -12.60
CA ALA A 267 8.08 -19.01 -14.03
C ALA A 267 8.57 -17.66 -14.59
N GLY A 268 9.24 -16.83 -13.77
CA GLY A 268 9.83 -15.55 -14.19
C GLY A 268 8.83 -14.40 -14.32
N HIS A 269 7.68 -14.45 -13.63
CA HIS A 269 6.65 -13.41 -13.68
C HIS A 269 6.71 -12.40 -12.53
N GLY A 270 7.80 -12.37 -11.76
CA GLY A 270 7.92 -11.56 -10.55
C GLY A 270 7.83 -10.03 -10.76
N ASP A 271 8.17 -9.55 -11.95
CA ASP A 271 8.08 -8.15 -12.38
C ASP A 271 6.66 -7.70 -12.76
N LYS A 272 5.76 -8.67 -13.02
CA LYS A 272 4.36 -8.41 -13.34
C LYS A 272 3.54 -8.12 -12.08
N ASP A 273 2.39 -7.46 -12.26
CA ASP A 273 1.41 -7.38 -11.20
C ASP A 273 0.77 -8.74 -10.88
N LYS A 274 -0.01 -8.81 -9.81
CA LYS A 274 -0.63 -10.06 -9.33
C LYS A 274 -1.56 -10.74 -10.35
N GLY A 275 -2.12 -9.98 -11.30
CA GLY A 275 -2.90 -10.54 -12.41
C GLY A 275 -2.06 -11.45 -13.32
N GLY A 276 -0.74 -11.23 -13.35
CA GLY A 276 0.20 -12.04 -14.11
C GLY A 276 0.33 -13.49 -13.64
N MET A 277 -0.09 -13.83 -12.40
CA MET A 277 -0.11 -15.22 -11.91
C MET A 277 -0.97 -16.15 -12.79
N ILE A 278 -1.98 -15.60 -13.45
CA ILE A 278 -2.88 -16.37 -14.31
C ILE A 278 -2.12 -17.13 -15.42
N ARG A 279 -0.98 -16.60 -15.87
CA ARG A 279 -0.19 -17.17 -16.96
C ARG A 279 0.29 -18.60 -16.65
N VAL A 280 0.60 -18.87 -15.39
CA VAL A 280 1.01 -20.22 -14.96
C VAL A 280 -0.10 -21.25 -15.26
N PHE A 281 -1.33 -20.90 -14.94
CA PHE A 281 -2.47 -21.81 -15.15
C PHE A 281 -2.96 -21.80 -16.60
N GLU A 282 -2.83 -20.67 -17.32
CA GLU A 282 -3.07 -20.61 -18.76
C GLU A 282 -2.15 -21.57 -19.52
N ASP A 283 -0.85 -21.56 -19.20
CA ASP A 283 0.15 -22.43 -19.80
C ASP A 283 -0.11 -23.90 -19.43
N MET A 284 -0.37 -24.19 -18.15
CA MET A 284 -0.66 -25.55 -17.67
C MET A 284 -1.89 -26.16 -18.33
N LEU A 285 -2.95 -25.37 -18.54
CA LEU A 285 -4.21 -25.81 -19.11
C LEU A 285 -4.27 -25.68 -20.62
N ASN A 286 -3.26 -25.06 -21.24
CA ASN A 286 -3.22 -24.68 -22.65
C ASN A 286 -4.48 -23.91 -23.08
N VAL A 287 -4.76 -22.83 -22.37
CA VAL A 287 -5.88 -21.90 -22.60
C VAL A 287 -5.45 -20.46 -22.44
N SER A 288 -6.31 -19.51 -22.81
CA SER A 288 -6.05 -18.07 -22.58
C SER A 288 -7.34 -17.37 -22.15
N PHE A 289 -7.29 -16.67 -20.99
CA PHE A 289 -8.40 -15.88 -20.50
C PHE A 289 -8.30 -14.45 -21.06
N ARG A 290 -8.63 -14.28 -22.34
CA ARG A 290 -8.61 -12.99 -23.05
C ARG A 290 -9.97 -12.72 -23.69
N ALA A 291 -10.29 -11.43 -23.82
CA ALA A 291 -11.45 -11.05 -24.63
C ALA A 291 -11.25 -11.48 -26.08
N ARG A 292 -12.34 -11.84 -26.74
CA ARG A 292 -12.33 -12.13 -28.17
C ARG A 292 -12.38 -10.81 -28.96
N ASP A 293 -11.96 -10.86 -30.22
CA ASP A 293 -12.03 -9.70 -31.11
C ASP A 293 -13.44 -9.11 -31.13
N GLY A 294 -13.53 -7.79 -30.91
CA GLY A 294 -14.79 -7.04 -30.84
C GLY A 294 -15.55 -7.06 -29.51
N GLU A 295 -15.07 -7.73 -28.45
CA GLU A 295 -15.73 -7.76 -27.14
C GLU A 295 -15.26 -6.66 -26.18
N LEU A 296 -14.21 -5.93 -26.51
CA LEU A 296 -13.64 -4.82 -25.72
C LEU A 296 -14.03 -3.46 -26.35
N THR A 297 -15.30 -3.14 -26.44
CA THR A 297 -15.78 -1.80 -26.81
C THR A 297 -16.21 -1.00 -25.58
#